data_b141fda3b52a6c32765e5c76d1dc67ad
#
_entry.id   b141fda3b52a6c32765e5c76d1dc67ad
#
_cell.length_a   1.000
_cell.length_b   1.000
_cell.length_c   1.000
_cell.angle_alpha   90.00
_cell.angle_beta   90.00
_cell.angle_gamma   90.00
#
_symmetry.space_group_name_H-M   'P 1'
#
loop_
_entity.id
_entity.type
_entity.pdbx_description
1 polymer ?
#
loop_
_entity_poly.entity_id
_entity_poly.type
_entity_poly.pdbx_seq_one_letter_code
_entity_poly.pdbx_strand_id
1 'polypeptide(L)'
;MPSTAVRAAAAALSALTVLLAPATAHAAPGDTVVMPVRDALAALPVQDEDRTGYTRDKFRHWIDADRDGCSTRNEVLLEEAVTAPEQGARCQLSGGSWYSPYDETYFTVARGLDIDHLVPLAESWDSGASAWTAKEREAYANDLEDARALIAVSAASNRSKADQDPATWQPPAAGYRCTYATDWVTVKTRWQLAIDPVEQAALSDILSECPNNPIDVTLAR
;
A
#
# COMPACT_ATOMS: atom_id res chain seq x y z
N MET A 1 30.18 16.39 86.08
CA MET A 1 29.27 17.08 85.13
C MET A 1 29.43 16.40 83.79
N PRO A 2 28.46 15.63 83.31
CA PRO A 2 28.59 14.98 81.99
C PRO A 2 28.00 15.83 80.88
N SER A 3 28.80 15.99 79.84
CA SER A 3 28.45 16.74 78.60
C SER A 3 27.65 15.85 77.66
N THR A 4 26.44 16.28 77.31
CA THR A 4 25.55 15.63 76.34
C THR A 4 25.85 16.08 74.94
N ALA A 5 26.33 15.15 74.11
CA ALA A 5 26.54 15.40 72.67
C ALA A 5 25.24 15.12 71.90
N VAL A 6 24.69 16.13 71.28
CA VAL A 6 23.53 16.01 70.35
C VAL A 6 24.03 15.56 68.99
N ARG A 7 23.57 14.39 68.53
CA ARG A 7 23.81 13.93 67.14
C ARG A 7 22.68 14.43 66.24
N ALA A 8 23.02 15.28 65.27
CA ALA A 8 22.11 15.66 64.21
C ALA A 8 22.12 14.57 63.15
N ALA A 9 20.95 14.00 62.85
CA ALA A 9 20.72 13.08 61.73
C ALA A 9 20.34 13.88 60.50
N ALA A 10 21.16 13.86 59.49
CA ALA A 10 20.83 14.44 58.17
C ALA A 10 20.05 13.40 57.34
N ALA A 11 18.77 13.68 57.08
CA ALA A 11 17.95 12.87 56.15
C ALA A 11 18.22 13.33 54.73
N ALA A 12 18.84 12.48 53.91
CA ALA A 12 19.02 12.69 52.49
C ALA A 12 17.71 12.35 51.74
N LEU A 13 16.99 13.33 51.21
CA LEU A 13 15.89 13.12 50.26
C LEU A 13 16.47 12.80 48.87
N SER A 14 16.41 11.57 48.44
CA SER A 14 16.67 11.17 47.06
C SER A 14 15.50 11.49 46.19
N ALA A 15 15.58 12.51 45.35
CA ALA A 15 14.55 12.79 44.34
C ALA A 15 14.70 11.79 43.18
N LEU A 16 13.73 10.94 43.03
CA LEU A 16 13.63 10.01 41.91
C LEU A 16 13.06 10.78 40.70
N THR A 17 13.93 11.19 39.78
CA THR A 17 13.51 11.77 38.49
C THR A 17 13.04 10.66 37.57
N VAL A 18 11.72 10.53 37.39
CA VAL A 18 11.11 9.67 36.36
C VAL A 18 11.31 10.37 35.01
N LEU A 19 12.21 9.86 34.18
CA LEU A 19 12.33 10.22 32.77
C LEU A 19 11.14 9.58 32.02
N LEU A 20 10.11 10.37 31.73
CA LEU A 20 9.10 9.98 30.73
C LEU A 20 9.78 10.01 29.36
N ALA A 21 10.02 8.83 28.77
CA ALA A 21 10.34 8.72 27.36
C ALA A 21 9.13 9.25 26.55
N PRO A 22 9.35 10.09 25.50
CA PRO A 22 8.26 10.49 24.62
C PRO A 22 7.69 9.24 23.98
N ALA A 23 6.36 9.03 24.12
CA ALA A 23 5.65 8.01 23.36
C ALA A 23 5.74 8.42 21.89
N THR A 24 6.35 7.58 21.05
CA THR A 24 6.29 7.75 19.60
C THR A 24 4.83 7.57 19.21
N ALA A 25 4.17 8.64 18.79
CA ALA A 25 2.84 8.55 18.21
C ALA A 25 2.97 7.67 16.95
N HIS A 26 2.30 6.51 16.96
CA HIS A 26 2.14 5.72 15.75
C HIS A 26 1.12 6.43 14.87
N ALA A 27 1.42 6.56 13.58
CA ALA A 27 0.50 7.12 12.63
C ALA A 27 -0.78 6.24 12.57
N ALA A 28 -1.94 6.88 12.54
CA ALA A 28 -3.25 6.24 12.64
C ALA A 28 -3.98 6.29 11.27
N PRO A 29 -5.01 5.45 11.06
CA PRO A 29 -5.87 5.58 9.90
C PRO A 29 -6.42 7.01 9.76
N GLY A 30 -6.34 7.57 8.55
CA GLY A 30 -6.72 8.95 8.25
C GLY A 30 -5.58 9.97 8.38
N ASP A 31 -4.45 9.64 8.99
CA ASP A 31 -3.27 10.49 8.97
C ASP A 31 -2.67 10.55 7.57
N THR A 32 -2.13 11.72 7.21
CA THR A 32 -1.43 11.90 5.93
C THR A 32 0.08 11.79 6.13
N VAL A 33 0.72 10.99 5.28
CA VAL A 33 2.17 10.85 5.21
C VAL A 33 2.68 11.57 3.97
N VAL A 34 3.58 12.54 4.17
CA VAL A 34 4.26 13.27 3.08
C VAL A 34 5.76 13.19 3.32
N MET A 35 6.46 12.46 2.48
CA MET A 35 7.92 12.31 2.56
C MET A 35 8.51 11.84 1.22
N PRO A 36 9.81 12.09 0.94
CA PRO A 36 10.48 11.53 -0.23
C PRO A 36 10.29 10.01 -0.33
N VAL A 37 10.08 9.49 -1.55
CA VAL A 37 9.78 8.06 -1.75
C VAL A 37 10.85 7.12 -1.20
N ARG A 38 12.13 7.53 -1.27
CA ARG A 38 13.22 6.70 -0.70
C ARG A 38 13.19 6.67 0.83
N ASP A 39 12.75 7.75 1.46
CA ASP A 39 12.58 7.81 2.92
C ASP A 39 11.37 6.95 3.32
N ALA A 40 10.29 6.98 2.52
CA ALA A 40 9.13 6.11 2.71
C ALA A 40 9.50 4.62 2.59
N LEU A 41 10.28 4.25 1.57
CA LEU A 41 10.81 2.88 1.42
C LEU A 41 11.65 2.47 2.63
N ALA A 42 12.53 3.35 3.12
CA ALA A 42 13.35 3.06 4.28
C ALA A 42 12.55 2.97 5.60
N ALA A 43 11.37 3.56 5.64
CA ALA A 43 10.47 3.53 6.80
C ALA A 43 9.57 2.29 6.85
N LEU A 44 9.43 1.53 5.77
CA LEU A 44 8.64 0.30 5.76
C LEU A 44 9.24 -0.73 6.73
N PRO A 45 8.41 -1.42 7.53
CA PRO A 45 8.88 -2.53 8.36
C PRO A 45 9.47 -3.64 7.52
N VAL A 46 10.67 -4.12 7.86
CA VAL A 46 11.30 -5.23 7.14
C VAL A 46 11.00 -6.55 7.86
N GLN A 47 10.43 -7.52 7.15
CA GLN A 47 10.15 -8.87 7.65
C GLN A 47 10.20 -9.87 6.50
N ASP A 48 10.47 -11.13 6.83
CA ASP A 48 10.37 -12.22 5.86
C ASP A 48 8.91 -12.47 5.46
N GLU A 49 8.68 -12.87 4.21
CA GLU A 49 7.36 -13.25 3.70
C GLU A 49 6.81 -14.52 4.38
N ASP A 50 5.50 -14.56 4.61
CA ASP A 50 4.80 -15.76 5.09
C ASP A 50 3.49 -15.98 4.33
N ARG A 51 3.53 -16.86 3.32
CA ARG A 51 2.37 -17.26 2.51
C ARG A 51 1.45 -18.26 3.21
N THR A 52 1.79 -18.68 4.44
CA THR A 52 1.05 -19.70 5.17
C THR A 52 -0.43 -19.33 5.29
N GLY A 53 -1.28 -20.22 4.82
CA GLY A 53 -2.72 -20.07 4.92
C GLY A 53 -3.35 -19.08 3.93
N TYR A 54 -2.60 -18.50 2.99
CA TYR A 54 -3.18 -17.66 1.95
C TYR A 54 -4.17 -18.45 1.07
N THR A 55 -5.31 -17.83 0.84
CA THR A 55 -6.22 -18.18 -0.26
C THR A 55 -6.87 -16.89 -0.77
N ARG A 56 -7.04 -16.75 -2.07
CA ARG A 56 -7.55 -15.53 -2.69
C ARG A 56 -8.96 -15.14 -2.20
N ASP A 57 -9.79 -16.08 -1.84
CA ASP A 57 -11.14 -15.88 -1.34
C ASP A 57 -11.20 -15.22 0.06
N LYS A 58 -10.09 -15.14 0.77
CA LYS A 58 -9.98 -14.34 2.00
C LYS A 58 -10.03 -12.83 1.77
N PHE A 59 -9.85 -12.42 0.52
CA PHE A 59 -10.00 -11.05 0.05
C PHE A 59 -11.25 -10.96 -0.82
N ARG A 60 -12.37 -10.55 -0.23
CA ARG A 60 -13.59 -10.31 -0.99
C ARG A 60 -13.41 -9.06 -1.84
N HIS A 61 -13.24 -9.21 -3.13
CA HIS A 61 -12.97 -8.15 -4.09
C HIS A 61 -14.11 -8.00 -5.11
N TRP A 62 -14.09 -6.87 -5.85
CA TRP A 62 -15.08 -6.49 -6.87
C TRP A 62 -16.50 -6.35 -6.30
N ILE A 63 -16.62 -5.77 -5.09
CA ILE A 63 -17.89 -5.44 -4.49
C ILE A 63 -18.51 -4.20 -5.15
N ASP A 64 -19.80 -4.02 -4.96
CA ASP A 64 -20.55 -2.80 -5.21
C ASP A 64 -20.81 -2.19 -3.82
N ALA A 65 -19.88 -1.31 -3.37
CA ALA A 65 -19.85 -0.84 -1.99
C ALA A 65 -20.94 0.20 -1.69
N ASP A 66 -21.21 1.10 -2.63
CA ASP A 66 -22.19 2.19 -2.54
C ASP A 66 -23.56 1.80 -3.11
N ARG A 67 -23.68 0.62 -3.77
CA ARG A 67 -24.90 0.06 -4.34
C ARG A 67 -25.48 0.85 -5.50
N ASP A 68 -24.60 1.46 -6.30
CA ASP A 68 -24.99 2.15 -7.54
C ASP A 68 -25.15 1.19 -8.74
N GLY A 69 -24.75 -0.07 -8.57
CA GLY A 69 -24.79 -1.12 -9.58
C GLY A 69 -23.45 -1.35 -10.27
N CYS A 70 -22.42 -0.54 -9.97
CA CYS A 70 -21.05 -0.72 -10.42
C CYS A 70 -20.25 -1.52 -9.38
N SER A 71 -19.47 -2.46 -9.83
CA SER A 71 -18.47 -3.10 -8.97
C SER A 71 -17.19 -2.27 -8.95
N THR A 72 -16.36 -2.41 -7.91
CA THR A 72 -15.04 -1.80 -7.83
C THR A 72 -14.26 -1.88 -9.15
N ARG A 73 -14.31 -3.05 -9.83
CA ARG A 73 -13.70 -3.22 -11.15
C ARG A 73 -14.24 -2.23 -12.20
N ASN A 74 -15.56 -2.04 -12.23
CA ASN A 74 -16.17 -1.14 -13.20
C ASN A 74 -15.90 0.31 -12.87
N GLU A 75 -15.82 0.66 -11.61
CA GLU A 75 -15.48 2.01 -11.16
C GLU A 75 -14.06 2.39 -11.57
N VAL A 76 -13.07 1.51 -11.38
CA VAL A 76 -11.71 1.75 -11.89
C VAL A 76 -11.71 1.92 -13.41
N LEU A 77 -12.47 1.10 -14.14
CA LEU A 77 -12.58 1.25 -15.60
C LEU A 77 -13.26 2.55 -16.03
N LEU A 78 -14.19 3.06 -15.26
CA LEU A 78 -14.84 4.36 -15.53
C LEU A 78 -13.88 5.52 -15.26
N GLU A 79 -13.16 5.46 -14.14
CA GLU A 79 -12.23 6.51 -13.72
C GLU A 79 -11.00 6.62 -14.63
N GLU A 80 -10.43 5.48 -15.04
CA GLU A 80 -9.20 5.45 -15.85
C GLU A 80 -9.44 5.51 -17.37
N ALA A 81 -10.70 5.68 -17.81
CA ALA A 81 -10.99 5.73 -19.23
C ALA A 81 -10.40 6.99 -19.88
N VAL A 82 -9.56 6.82 -20.91
CA VAL A 82 -9.07 7.93 -21.78
C VAL A 82 -10.22 8.54 -22.57
N THR A 83 -11.14 7.69 -23.05
CA THR A 83 -12.42 8.11 -23.60
C THR A 83 -13.48 7.39 -22.81
N ALA A 84 -14.40 8.14 -22.21
CA ALA A 84 -15.45 7.57 -21.37
C ALA A 84 -16.31 6.53 -22.13
N PRO A 85 -16.55 5.35 -21.56
CA PRO A 85 -17.50 4.40 -22.11
C PRO A 85 -18.94 4.84 -21.86
N GLU A 86 -19.89 4.27 -22.61
CA GLU A 86 -21.29 4.33 -22.28
C GLU A 86 -21.60 3.34 -21.16
N GLN A 87 -22.34 3.80 -20.16
CA GLN A 87 -22.76 3.00 -19.01
C GLN A 87 -24.20 2.53 -19.22
N GLY A 88 -24.40 1.24 -19.41
CA GLY A 88 -25.70 0.61 -19.54
C GLY A 88 -26.25 0.10 -18.18
N ALA A 89 -27.32 -0.68 -18.26
CA ALA A 89 -27.93 -1.28 -17.06
C ALA A 89 -26.93 -2.17 -16.30
N ARG A 90 -26.95 -2.09 -14.96
CA ARG A 90 -26.03 -2.83 -14.08
C ARG A 90 -24.56 -2.54 -14.40
N CYS A 91 -24.26 -1.28 -14.71
CA CYS A 91 -22.91 -0.81 -15.02
C CYS A 91 -22.21 -1.58 -16.16
N GLN A 92 -22.98 -2.05 -17.15
CA GLN A 92 -22.41 -2.65 -18.34
C GLN A 92 -21.72 -1.56 -19.18
N LEU A 93 -20.41 -1.67 -19.37
CA LEU A 93 -19.63 -0.71 -20.14
C LEU A 93 -19.56 -1.10 -21.61
N SER A 94 -19.80 -0.11 -22.49
CA SER A 94 -19.69 -0.27 -23.96
C SER A 94 -18.96 0.92 -24.59
N GLY A 95 -18.17 0.66 -25.64
CA GLY A 95 -17.29 1.69 -26.19
C GLY A 95 -16.18 2.08 -25.22
N GLY A 96 -15.71 3.32 -25.33
CA GLY A 96 -14.61 3.84 -24.52
C GLY A 96 -13.23 3.47 -25.03
N SER A 97 -12.20 4.01 -24.38
CA SER A 97 -10.81 3.60 -24.59
C SER A 97 -10.01 3.74 -23.31
N TRP A 98 -9.00 2.90 -23.15
CA TRP A 98 -8.13 2.84 -21.99
C TRP A 98 -6.68 2.70 -22.43
N TYR A 99 -5.77 3.11 -21.56
CA TYR A 99 -4.34 2.96 -21.74
C TYR A 99 -3.76 2.08 -20.63
N SER A 100 -3.08 1.02 -21.02
CA SER A 100 -2.33 0.18 -20.09
C SER A 100 -0.90 0.71 -19.95
N PRO A 101 -0.51 1.24 -18.79
CA PRO A 101 0.84 1.79 -18.62
C PRO A 101 1.92 0.72 -18.48
N TYR A 102 1.57 -0.52 -18.18
CA TYR A 102 2.54 -1.60 -18.02
C TYR A 102 3.22 -2.00 -19.34
N ASP A 103 2.54 -1.84 -20.45
CA ASP A 103 2.99 -2.23 -21.78
C ASP A 103 2.68 -1.20 -22.88
N GLU A 104 2.33 0.03 -22.49
CA GLU A 104 2.08 1.18 -23.38
C GLU A 104 1.04 0.86 -24.47
N THR A 105 -0.01 0.09 -24.12
CA THR A 105 -1.01 -0.39 -25.08
C THR A 105 -2.37 0.25 -24.86
N TYR A 106 -3.04 0.66 -25.95
CA TYR A 106 -4.40 1.18 -25.92
C TYR A 106 -5.42 0.08 -26.19
N PHE A 107 -6.54 0.14 -25.48
CA PHE A 107 -7.67 -0.77 -25.59
C PHE A 107 -8.95 0.01 -25.88
N THR A 108 -9.79 -0.52 -26.78
CA THR A 108 -11.12 0.02 -27.10
C THR A 108 -12.26 -0.82 -26.57
N VAL A 109 -11.95 -1.88 -25.81
CA VAL A 109 -12.91 -2.77 -25.18
C VAL A 109 -12.43 -3.16 -23.78
N ALA A 110 -13.27 -2.93 -22.78
CA ALA A 110 -12.96 -3.19 -21.36
C ALA A 110 -12.53 -4.63 -21.04
N ARG A 111 -13.00 -5.62 -21.83
CA ARG A 111 -12.65 -7.04 -21.64
C ARG A 111 -11.18 -7.39 -21.93
N GLY A 112 -10.46 -6.50 -22.60
CA GLY A 112 -9.02 -6.66 -22.85
C GLY A 112 -8.15 -6.28 -21.65
N LEU A 113 -8.76 -5.67 -20.64
CA LEU A 113 -8.12 -5.18 -19.43
C LEU A 113 -8.49 -6.07 -18.23
N ASP A 114 -7.51 -6.27 -17.37
CA ASP A 114 -7.72 -6.68 -15.98
C ASP A 114 -7.54 -5.47 -15.07
N ILE A 115 -8.13 -5.46 -13.88
CA ILE A 115 -7.76 -4.52 -12.82
C ILE A 115 -6.74 -5.22 -11.94
N ASP A 116 -5.56 -4.66 -11.90
CA ASP A 116 -4.47 -5.13 -11.06
C ASP A 116 -4.55 -4.49 -9.67
N HIS A 117 -4.38 -5.30 -8.63
CA HIS A 117 -3.96 -4.80 -7.34
C HIS A 117 -2.46 -4.52 -7.46
N LEU A 118 -2.05 -3.25 -7.41
CA LEU A 118 -0.66 -2.86 -7.63
C LEU A 118 0.29 -3.65 -6.74
N VAL A 119 0.00 -3.75 -5.44
CA VAL A 119 0.58 -4.76 -4.56
C VAL A 119 -0.40 -5.94 -4.50
N PRO A 120 -0.05 -7.11 -5.04
CA PRO A 120 -0.96 -8.26 -5.18
C PRO A 120 -1.58 -8.69 -3.85
N LEU A 121 -2.79 -9.29 -3.90
CA LEU A 121 -3.45 -9.79 -2.69
C LEU A 121 -2.60 -10.83 -1.93
N ALA A 122 -1.88 -11.65 -2.67
CA ALA A 122 -0.98 -12.64 -2.07
C ALA A 122 0.23 -11.96 -1.44
N GLU A 123 0.82 -10.99 -2.12
CA GLU A 123 1.92 -10.17 -1.59
C GLU A 123 1.50 -9.38 -0.34
N SER A 124 0.33 -8.76 -0.34
CA SER A 124 -0.17 -8.09 0.86
C SER A 124 -0.37 -9.06 2.04
N TRP A 125 -0.79 -10.31 1.76
CA TRP A 125 -0.90 -11.36 2.79
C TRP A 125 0.45 -11.67 3.41
N ASP A 126 1.47 -11.87 2.58
CA ASP A 126 2.85 -12.16 3.01
C ASP A 126 3.45 -11.02 3.81
N SER A 127 3.09 -9.80 3.44
CA SER A 127 3.52 -8.53 4.03
C SER A 127 2.71 -8.10 5.27
N GLY A 128 1.85 -8.97 5.83
CA GLY A 128 1.17 -8.71 7.10
C GLY A 128 -0.37 -8.71 7.05
N ALA A 129 -1.03 -8.70 5.87
CA ALA A 129 -2.48 -8.75 5.79
C ALA A 129 -3.07 -10.10 6.28
N SER A 130 -2.24 -11.10 6.49
CA SER A 130 -2.60 -12.36 7.16
C SER A 130 -3.19 -12.13 8.56
N ALA A 131 -2.69 -11.12 9.28
CA ALA A 131 -3.16 -10.74 10.61
C ALA A 131 -4.40 -9.84 10.61
N TRP A 132 -4.83 -9.34 9.44
CA TRP A 132 -5.95 -8.41 9.35
C TRP A 132 -7.30 -9.12 9.54
N THR A 133 -8.30 -8.32 9.90
CA THR A 133 -9.70 -8.77 9.87
C THR A 133 -10.17 -8.99 8.42
N ALA A 134 -11.22 -9.78 8.24
CA ALA A 134 -11.81 -9.95 6.91
C ALA A 134 -12.32 -8.62 6.30
N LYS A 135 -12.75 -7.66 7.16
CA LYS A 135 -13.20 -6.34 6.72
C LYS A 135 -12.04 -5.47 6.22
N GLU A 136 -10.89 -5.52 6.87
CA GLU A 136 -9.69 -4.79 6.42
C GLU A 136 -9.19 -5.37 5.08
N ARG A 137 -9.16 -6.69 4.92
CA ARG A 137 -8.83 -7.33 3.64
C ARG A 137 -9.84 -7.01 2.54
N GLU A 138 -11.14 -6.92 2.84
CA GLU A 138 -12.15 -6.47 1.89
C GLU A 138 -11.92 -5.02 1.49
N ALA A 139 -11.62 -4.12 2.44
CA ALA A 139 -11.32 -2.72 2.18
C ALA A 139 -10.07 -2.56 1.31
N TYR A 140 -8.99 -3.29 1.60
CA TYR A 140 -7.79 -3.33 0.78
C TYR A 140 -8.06 -3.76 -0.66
N ALA A 141 -8.82 -4.84 -0.82
CA ALA A 141 -9.11 -5.42 -2.13
C ALA A 141 -10.05 -4.54 -2.99
N ASN A 142 -10.66 -3.52 -2.42
CA ASN A 142 -11.59 -2.60 -3.09
C ASN A 142 -11.25 -1.13 -2.81
N ASP A 143 -9.96 -0.81 -2.63
CA ASP A 143 -9.50 0.53 -2.27
C ASP A 143 -9.61 1.48 -3.47
N LEU A 144 -10.68 2.25 -3.53
CA LEU A 144 -10.93 3.30 -4.54
C LEU A 144 -10.53 4.69 -4.04
N GLU A 145 -10.09 4.83 -2.79
CA GLU A 145 -9.71 6.12 -2.22
C GLU A 145 -8.29 6.55 -2.62
N ASP A 146 -7.50 5.64 -3.16
CA ASP A 146 -6.19 5.95 -3.73
C ASP A 146 -6.04 5.25 -5.08
N ALA A 147 -6.00 6.03 -6.15
CA ALA A 147 -5.94 5.55 -7.53
C ALA A 147 -4.70 4.66 -7.83
N ARG A 148 -3.69 4.68 -6.94
CA ARG A 148 -2.50 3.83 -7.07
C ARG A 148 -2.73 2.39 -6.61
N ALA A 149 -3.79 2.13 -5.83
CA ALA A 149 -4.05 0.81 -5.26
C ALA A 149 -4.54 -0.19 -6.32
N LEU A 150 -5.39 0.29 -7.23
CA LEU A 150 -6.04 -0.51 -8.28
C LEU A 150 -5.83 0.17 -9.63
N ILE A 151 -5.37 -0.56 -10.63
CA ILE A 151 -5.02 0.01 -11.93
C ILE A 151 -5.51 -0.86 -13.09
N ALA A 152 -6.11 -0.23 -14.12
CA ALA A 152 -6.52 -0.90 -15.35
C ALA A 152 -5.31 -1.14 -16.26
N VAL A 153 -4.97 -2.40 -16.48
CA VAL A 153 -3.82 -2.80 -17.30
C VAL A 153 -4.20 -3.89 -18.28
N SER A 154 -3.36 -4.13 -19.29
CA SER A 154 -3.58 -5.25 -20.20
C SER A 154 -3.68 -6.57 -19.44
N ALA A 155 -4.64 -7.41 -19.81
CA ALA A 155 -4.79 -8.73 -19.23
C ALA A 155 -3.52 -9.60 -19.40
N ALA A 156 -2.73 -9.34 -20.44
CA ALA A 156 -1.46 -10.03 -20.69
C ALA A 156 -0.40 -9.66 -19.65
N SER A 157 -0.18 -8.36 -19.41
CA SER A 157 0.79 -7.88 -18.42
C SER A 157 0.37 -8.25 -17.00
N ASN A 158 -0.93 -8.10 -16.66
CA ASN A 158 -1.44 -8.50 -15.34
C ASN A 158 -1.19 -9.98 -15.05
N ARG A 159 -1.47 -10.87 -16.01
CA ARG A 159 -1.24 -12.31 -15.85
C ARG A 159 0.23 -12.68 -15.84
N SER A 160 1.09 -11.91 -16.53
CA SER A 160 2.53 -12.05 -16.44
C SER A 160 3.07 -11.65 -15.06
N LYS A 161 2.52 -10.56 -14.48
CA LYS A 161 2.85 -10.11 -13.12
C LYS A 161 2.41 -11.13 -12.07
N ALA A 162 1.19 -11.64 -12.18
CA ALA A 162 0.61 -12.57 -11.19
C ALA A 162 0.75 -12.05 -9.75
N ASP A 163 1.30 -12.87 -8.85
CA ASP A 163 1.54 -12.52 -7.44
C ASP A 163 2.97 -12.03 -7.17
N GLN A 164 3.73 -11.69 -8.22
CA GLN A 164 5.14 -11.32 -8.13
C GLN A 164 5.33 -9.89 -7.61
N ASP A 165 6.42 -9.70 -6.90
CA ASP A 165 6.96 -8.45 -6.39
C ASP A 165 7.91 -7.76 -7.40
N PRO A 166 8.41 -6.53 -7.12
CA PRO A 166 9.34 -5.81 -8.00
C PRO A 166 10.72 -6.47 -8.19
N ALA A 167 11.10 -7.43 -7.36
CA ALA A 167 12.35 -8.17 -7.51
C ALA A 167 12.24 -9.23 -8.62
N THR A 168 11.03 -9.75 -8.86
CA THR A 168 10.78 -10.84 -9.78
C THR A 168 10.01 -10.43 -11.03
N TRP A 169 9.27 -9.33 -10.97
CA TRP A 169 8.56 -8.76 -12.10
C TRP A 169 8.58 -7.23 -12.10
N GLN A 170 8.75 -6.66 -13.27
CA GLN A 170 8.63 -5.22 -13.51
C GLN A 170 7.85 -4.97 -14.80
N PRO A 171 7.15 -3.82 -14.93
CA PRO A 171 6.49 -3.47 -16.17
C PRO A 171 7.44 -3.52 -17.36
N PRO A 172 7.03 -4.14 -18.51
CA PRO A 172 7.82 -4.13 -19.75
C PRO A 172 8.13 -2.70 -20.23
N ALA A 173 7.18 -1.76 -20.04
CA ALA A 173 7.36 -0.35 -20.33
C ALA A 173 8.38 0.28 -19.37
N ALA A 174 9.61 0.47 -19.84
CA ALA A 174 10.69 1.01 -19.03
C ALA A 174 10.36 2.41 -18.46
N GLY A 175 9.62 3.23 -19.22
CA GLY A 175 9.20 4.57 -18.79
C GLY A 175 8.24 4.57 -17.60
N TYR A 176 7.55 3.47 -17.32
CA TYR A 176 6.61 3.36 -16.20
C TYR A 176 7.25 2.80 -14.92
N ARG A 177 8.47 2.27 -14.96
CA ARG A 177 9.08 1.60 -13.79
C ARG A 177 9.27 2.50 -12.57
N CYS A 178 9.61 3.76 -12.78
CA CYS A 178 9.72 4.72 -11.69
C CYS A 178 8.37 4.98 -11.01
N THR A 179 7.31 5.14 -11.79
CA THR A 179 5.94 5.29 -11.27
C THR A 179 5.51 4.03 -10.54
N TYR A 180 5.70 2.86 -11.14
CA TYR A 180 5.38 1.56 -10.54
C TYR A 180 6.05 1.36 -9.17
N ALA A 181 7.36 1.65 -9.07
CA ALA A 181 8.09 1.51 -7.81
C ALA A 181 7.63 2.54 -6.76
N THR A 182 7.34 3.79 -7.18
CA THR A 182 6.82 4.84 -6.28
C THR A 182 5.44 4.46 -5.76
N ASP A 183 4.55 4.01 -6.63
CA ASP A 183 3.19 3.61 -6.27
C ASP A 183 3.19 2.37 -5.38
N TRP A 184 4.09 1.42 -5.62
CA TRP A 184 4.28 0.24 -4.78
C TRP A 184 4.62 0.62 -3.33
N VAL A 185 5.63 1.48 -3.15
CA VAL A 185 6.00 2.00 -1.83
C VAL A 185 4.84 2.77 -1.20
N THR A 186 4.10 3.53 -2.01
CA THR A 186 2.95 4.31 -1.54
C THR A 186 1.83 3.41 -1.03
N VAL A 187 1.47 2.36 -1.77
CA VAL A 187 0.43 1.41 -1.36
C VAL A 187 0.85 0.65 -0.09
N LYS A 188 2.11 0.19 -0.02
CA LYS A 188 2.62 -0.44 1.22
C LYS A 188 2.60 0.54 2.40
N THR A 189 2.95 1.81 2.20
CA THR A 189 2.85 2.85 3.24
C THR A 189 1.39 3.07 3.66
N ARG A 190 0.47 3.25 2.71
CA ARG A 190 -0.96 3.46 2.95
C ARG A 190 -1.57 2.38 3.84
N TRP A 191 -1.21 1.12 3.58
CA TRP A 191 -1.77 -0.04 4.27
C TRP A 191 -0.89 -0.57 5.40
N GLN A 192 0.22 0.12 5.71
CA GLN A 192 1.20 -0.26 6.73
C GLN A 192 1.67 -1.72 6.56
N LEU A 193 1.92 -2.10 5.32
CA LEU A 193 2.48 -3.40 4.96
C LEU A 193 3.98 -3.44 5.20
N ALA A 194 4.49 -4.60 5.51
CA ALA A 194 5.94 -4.85 5.57
C ALA A 194 6.54 -5.05 4.17
N ILE A 195 7.84 -5.13 4.12
CA ILE A 195 8.62 -5.43 2.92
C ILE A 195 9.68 -6.47 3.27
N ASP A 196 9.94 -7.43 2.38
CA ASP A 196 11.06 -8.34 2.56
C ASP A 196 12.39 -7.72 2.08
N PRO A 197 13.57 -8.26 2.52
CA PRO A 197 14.86 -7.68 2.15
C PRO A 197 15.17 -7.70 0.65
N VAL A 198 14.65 -8.65 -0.10
CA VAL A 198 14.92 -8.80 -1.55
C VAL A 198 14.08 -7.80 -2.33
N GLU A 199 12.79 -7.68 -2.00
CA GLU A 199 11.88 -6.68 -2.51
C GLU A 199 12.41 -5.25 -2.21
N GLN A 200 12.85 -4.99 -0.96
CA GLN A 200 13.41 -3.70 -0.57
C GLN A 200 14.66 -3.34 -1.40
N ALA A 201 15.55 -4.28 -1.61
CA ALA A 201 16.74 -4.06 -2.42
C ALA A 201 16.38 -3.75 -3.88
N ALA A 202 15.45 -4.49 -4.47
CA ALA A 202 14.98 -4.25 -5.84
C ALA A 202 14.33 -2.87 -6.02
N LEU A 203 13.46 -2.47 -5.09
CA LEU A 203 12.85 -1.14 -5.09
C LEU A 203 13.90 -0.03 -4.89
N SER A 204 14.89 -0.25 -4.01
CA SER A 204 16.00 0.68 -3.82
C SER A 204 16.81 0.88 -5.11
N ASP A 205 17.12 -0.20 -5.81
CA ASP A 205 17.83 -0.14 -7.09
C ASP A 205 17.05 0.63 -8.15
N ILE A 206 15.75 0.33 -8.31
CA ILE A 206 14.88 1.05 -9.26
C ILE A 206 14.80 2.54 -8.88
N LEU A 207 14.50 2.86 -7.63
CA LEU A 207 14.32 4.23 -7.17
C LEU A 207 15.63 5.03 -7.14
N SER A 208 16.80 4.38 -7.17
CA SER A 208 18.09 5.08 -7.28
C SER A 208 18.22 5.83 -8.61
N GLU A 209 17.61 5.32 -9.67
CA GLU A 209 17.59 5.90 -11.02
C GLU A 209 16.39 6.85 -11.24
N CYS A 210 15.50 6.99 -10.25
CA CYS A 210 14.27 7.76 -10.36
C CYS A 210 14.35 9.08 -9.59
N PRO A 211 13.53 10.10 -9.94
CA PRO A 211 13.35 11.28 -9.10
C PRO A 211 12.89 10.90 -7.68
N ASN A 212 13.53 11.50 -6.66
CA ASN A 212 13.13 11.29 -5.26
C ASN A 212 11.95 12.21 -4.88
N ASN A 213 10.87 12.15 -5.64
CA ASN A 213 9.68 12.94 -5.37
C ASN A 213 9.01 12.49 -4.07
N PRO A 214 8.35 13.39 -3.34
CA PRO A 214 7.56 12.99 -2.20
C PRO A 214 6.36 12.15 -2.62
N ILE A 215 6.08 11.11 -1.83
CA ILE A 215 4.74 10.53 -1.78
C ILE A 215 3.86 11.45 -0.91
N ASP A 216 2.57 11.46 -1.23
CA ASP A 216 1.52 12.09 -0.42
C ASP A 216 0.39 11.05 -0.36
N VAL A 217 0.15 10.50 0.82
CA VAL A 217 -0.78 9.40 1.00
C VAL A 217 -1.49 9.45 2.35
N THR A 218 -2.80 9.23 2.33
CA THR A 218 -3.60 9.05 3.55
C THR A 218 -3.57 7.58 3.95
N LEU A 219 -3.26 7.32 5.22
CA LEU A 219 -3.22 5.96 5.76
C LEU A 219 -4.62 5.37 5.82
N ALA A 220 -4.78 4.18 5.29
CA ALA A 220 -6.04 3.43 5.33
C ALA A 220 -6.17 2.55 6.60
N ARG A 221 -5.04 2.28 7.24
CA ARG A 221 -4.96 1.42 8.42
C ARG A 221 -3.98 1.96 9.44
#